data_44e9aa089e25ca100cf217e32153c3d5
#
_entry.id   44e9aa089e25ca100cf217e32153c3d5
#
_cell.length_a   1.000
_cell.length_b   1.000
_cell.length_c   1.000
_cell.angle_alpha   90.00
_cell.angle_beta   90.00
_cell.angle_gamma   90.00
#
_symmetry.space_group_name_H-M   'P 1'
#
loop_
_entity.id
_entity.type
_entity.pdbx_description
1 polymer ?
#
loop_
_entity_poly.entity_id
_entity_poly.type
_entity_poly.pdbx_seq_one_letter_code
_entity_poly.pdbx_strand_id
1 'polypeptide(L)'
;MNRKVAVRETMLEYAGDPFAWGVLDCCQFAAKVAEKITGTDFSKGFFYASEDDAEGIINSANGLENLVTKILGVDSVGVEFLDVGDPVLVDIPVMGNMIGVFNGNHAIIKLKKRAVLIEGQRILKGWHLG
;
A
#
# COMPACT_ATOMS: atom_id res chain seq x y z
N MET A 1 -12.20 13.50 -2.83
CA MET A 1 -11.42 13.36 -4.09
C MET A 1 -11.82 12.06 -4.80
N ASN A 2 -11.88 12.11 -6.13
CA ASN A 2 -12.14 10.92 -6.94
C ASN A 2 -11.01 9.89 -6.76
N ARG A 3 -11.37 8.62 -6.59
CA ARG A 3 -10.38 7.57 -6.32
C ARG A 3 -9.33 7.41 -7.44
N LYS A 4 -9.75 7.46 -8.69
CA LYS A 4 -8.82 7.39 -9.83
C LYS A 4 -7.86 8.57 -9.86
N VAL A 5 -8.35 9.76 -9.53
CA VAL A 5 -7.54 10.98 -9.46
C VAL A 5 -6.53 10.86 -8.31
N ALA A 6 -6.96 10.35 -7.15
CA ALA A 6 -6.07 10.17 -6.01
C ALA A 6 -4.90 9.24 -6.36
N VAL A 7 -5.17 8.12 -7.02
CA VAL A 7 -4.12 7.17 -7.46
C VAL A 7 -3.17 7.84 -8.45
N ARG A 8 -3.72 8.51 -9.46
CA ARG A 8 -2.90 9.15 -10.50
C ARG A 8 -2.02 10.25 -9.94
N GLU A 9 -2.57 11.11 -9.09
CA GLU A 9 -1.79 12.20 -8.49
C GLU A 9 -0.65 11.67 -7.63
N THR A 10 -0.91 10.63 -6.84
CA THR A 10 0.12 10.04 -6.00
C THR A 10 1.21 9.39 -6.84
N MET A 11 0.84 8.71 -7.93
CA MET A 11 1.82 8.16 -8.87
C MET A 11 2.72 9.26 -9.45
N LEU A 12 2.15 10.40 -9.84
CA LEU A 12 2.91 11.50 -10.39
C LEU A 12 3.84 12.13 -9.35
N GLU A 13 3.40 12.25 -8.10
CA GLU A 13 4.23 12.78 -7.02
C GLU A 13 5.46 11.93 -6.76
N TYR A 14 5.33 10.61 -6.90
CA TYR A 14 6.41 9.67 -6.61
C TYR A 14 7.12 9.14 -7.85
N ALA A 15 6.72 9.58 -9.03
CA ALA A 15 7.34 9.13 -10.28
C ALA A 15 8.81 9.58 -10.32
N GLY A 16 9.70 8.62 -10.55
CA GLY A 16 11.12 8.91 -10.65
C GLY A 16 11.85 9.15 -9.33
N ASP A 17 11.13 9.24 -8.21
CA ASP A 17 11.76 9.43 -6.91
C ASP A 17 12.41 8.13 -6.44
N PRO A 18 13.60 8.19 -5.83
CA PRO A 18 14.22 7.00 -5.27
C PRO A 18 13.38 6.40 -4.15
N PHE A 19 13.41 5.08 -4.04
CA PHE A 19 12.80 4.38 -2.92
C PHE A 19 13.52 4.79 -1.63
N ALA A 20 12.76 5.15 -0.60
CA ALA A 20 13.29 5.52 0.70
C ALA A 20 12.39 4.95 1.79
N TRP A 21 12.97 4.19 2.71
CA TRP A 21 12.22 3.60 3.82
C TRP A 21 11.60 4.69 4.69
N GLY A 22 10.32 4.54 4.96
CA GLY A 22 9.58 5.49 5.79
C GLY A 22 9.06 6.72 5.06
N VAL A 23 9.47 6.94 3.81
CA VAL A 23 9.03 8.10 3.03
C VAL A 23 8.41 7.68 1.70
N LEU A 24 9.13 6.89 0.88
CA LEU A 24 8.72 6.57 -0.48
C LEU A 24 8.55 5.07 -0.74
N ASP A 25 8.41 4.26 0.31
CA ASP A 25 8.21 2.82 0.15
C ASP A 25 6.77 2.48 -0.23
N CYS A 26 6.51 1.19 -0.49
CA CYS A 26 5.19 0.73 -0.93
C CYS A 26 4.08 1.03 0.09
N CYS A 27 4.39 0.94 1.38
CA CYS A 27 3.41 1.23 2.43
C CYS A 27 3.09 2.71 2.49
N GLN A 28 4.10 3.58 2.36
CA GLN A 28 3.90 5.02 2.35
C GLN A 28 3.12 5.47 1.12
N PHE A 29 3.39 4.85 -0.03
CA PHE A 29 2.64 5.12 -1.25
C PHE A 29 1.15 4.80 -1.05
N ALA A 30 0.84 3.62 -0.51
CA ALA A 30 -0.54 3.21 -0.25
C ALA A 30 -1.20 4.12 0.80
N ALA A 31 -0.47 4.50 1.84
CA ALA A 31 -0.97 5.41 2.87
C ALA A 31 -1.30 6.79 2.30
N LYS A 32 -0.51 7.28 1.36
CA LYS A 32 -0.76 8.59 0.72
C LYS A 32 -2.01 8.57 -0.15
N VAL A 33 -2.21 7.49 -0.90
CA VAL A 33 -3.46 7.32 -1.67
C VAL A 33 -4.65 7.27 -0.73
N ALA A 34 -4.55 6.50 0.36
CA ALA A 34 -5.62 6.38 1.35
C ALA A 34 -5.95 7.75 1.99
N GLU A 35 -4.93 8.56 2.29
CA GLU A 35 -5.13 9.90 2.82
C GLU A 35 -5.93 10.77 1.88
N LYS A 36 -5.62 10.73 0.58
CA LYS A 36 -6.34 11.52 -0.43
C LYS A 36 -7.79 11.08 -0.58
N ILE A 37 -8.08 9.80 -0.35
CA ILE A 37 -9.44 9.27 -0.44
C ILE A 37 -10.25 9.57 0.82
N THR A 38 -9.66 9.34 1.99
CA THR A 38 -10.39 9.37 3.27
C THR A 38 -10.20 10.66 4.05
N GLY A 39 -9.15 11.43 3.79
CA GLY A 39 -8.76 12.59 4.58
C GLY A 39 -7.96 12.26 5.83
N THR A 40 -7.69 10.99 6.09
CA THR A 40 -6.94 10.54 7.27
C THR A 40 -5.50 10.19 6.90
N ASP A 41 -4.55 10.72 7.64
CA ASP A 41 -3.13 10.39 7.46
C ASP A 41 -2.77 9.11 8.20
N PHE A 42 -2.65 8.01 7.46
CA PHE A 42 -2.24 6.72 8.00
C PHE A 42 -0.72 6.54 8.04
N SER A 43 0.05 7.45 7.47
CA SER A 43 1.50 7.30 7.31
C SER A 43 2.23 7.21 8.65
N LYS A 44 1.67 7.78 9.71
CA LYS A 44 2.26 7.74 11.05
C LYS A 44 2.46 6.33 11.57
N GLY A 45 1.60 5.39 11.16
CA GLY A 45 1.72 3.98 11.54
C GLY A 45 2.83 3.25 10.82
N PHE A 46 3.33 3.82 9.73
CA PHE A 46 4.39 3.23 8.91
C PHE A 46 5.71 4.00 9.02
N PHE A 47 5.89 4.76 10.07
CA PHE A 47 7.13 5.54 10.23
C PHE A 47 8.29 4.64 10.63
N TYR A 48 9.31 4.57 9.76
CA TYR A 48 10.54 3.82 10.00
C TYR A 48 11.65 4.35 9.09
N ALA A 49 12.90 4.20 9.52
CA ALA A 49 14.06 4.78 8.83
C ALA A 49 14.86 3.77 8.01
N SER A 50 14.65 2.46 8.21
CA SER A 50 15.44 1.42 7.55
C SER A 50 14.60 0.16 7.34
N GLU A 51 15.15 -0.78 6.54
CA GLU A 51 14.52 -2.08 6.33
C GLU A 51 14.39 -2.86 7.64
N ASP A 52 15.43 -2.79 8.51
CA ASP A 52 15.41 -3.46 9.81
C ASP A 52 14.31 -2.89 10.70
N ASP A 53 14.14 -1.58 10.72
CA ASP A 53 13.06 -0.92 11.48
C ASP A 53 11.69 -1.36 10.96
N ALA A 54 11.53 -1.42 9.63
CA ALA A 54 10.29 -1.87 9.00
C ALA A 54 9.96 -3.30 9.40
N GLU A 55 10.95 -4.21 9.33
CA GLU A 55 10.77 -5.61 9.73
C GLU A 55 10.40 -5.72 11.22
N GLY A 56 11.02 -4.91 12.07
CA GLY A 56 10.69 -4.88 13.50
C GLY A 56 9.25 -4.48 13.76
N ILE A 57 8.75 -3.48 13.06
CA ILE A 57 7.36 -3.03 13.18
C ILE A 57 6.40 -4.12 12.70
N ILE A 58 6.69 -4.74 11.56
CA ILE A 58 5.88 -5.80 11.00
C ILE A 58 5.84 -7.01 11.94
N ASN A 59 6.98 -7.41 12.47
CA ASN A 59 7.08 -8.55 13.39
C ASN A 59 6.34 -8.27 14.71
N SER A 60 6.42 -7.04 15.20
CA SER A 60 5.71 -6.63 16.42
C SER A 60 4.19 -6.73 16.27
N ALA A 61 3.68 -6.59 15.05
CA ALA A 61 2.26 -6.72 14.75
C ALA A 61 1.86 -8.14 14.30
N ASN A 62 2.78 -9.09 14.31
CA ASN A 62 2.58 -10.46 13.83
C ASN A 62 2.31 -10.55 12.32
N GLY A 63 3.02 -9.74 11.55
CA GLY A 63 2.98 -9.77 10.12
C GLY A 63 2.41 -8.51 9.48
N LEU A 64 2.65 -8.37 8.18
CA LEU A 64 2.27 -7.18 7.43
C LEU A 64 0.75 -6.99 7.37
N GLU A 65 0.01 -8.07 7.16
CA GLU A 65 -1.46 -8.00 7.13
C GLU A 65 -2.04 -7.45 8.42
N ASN A 66 -1.59 -7.97 9.56
CA ASN A 66 -2.06 -7.51 10.87
C ASN A 66 -1.67 -6.06 11.13
N LEU A 67 -0.49 -5.66 10.71
CA LEU A 67 -0.04 -4.28 10.85
C LEU A 67 -0.97 -3.32 10.09
N VAL A 68 -1.27 -3.63 8.84
CA VAL A 68 -2.13 -2.79 8.01
C VAL A 68 -3.55 -2.74 8.57
N THR A 69 -4.10 -3.88 8.99
CA THR A 69 -5.42 -3.95 9.62
C THR A 69 -5.49 -3.04 10.85
N LYS A 70 -4.45 -3.07 11.67
CA LYS A 70 -4.38 -2.24 12.87
C LYS A 70 -4.32 -0.76 12.52
N ILE A 71 -3.51 -0.39 11.54
CA ILE A 71 -3.32 1.02 11.15
C ILE A 71 -4.59 1.58 10.52
N LEU A 72 -5.22 0.83 9.62
CA LEU A 72 -6.41 1.28 8.92
C LEU A 72 -7.68 1.18 9.78
N GLY A 73 -7.68 0.30 10.76
CA GLY A 73 -8.84 0.12 11.63
C GLY A 73 -10.00 -0.62 10.99
N VAL A 74 -9.77 -1.30 9.87
CA VAL A 74 -10.78 -2.10 9.18
C VAL A 74 -10.20 -3.47 8.85
N ASP A 75 -11.05 -4.49 8.82
CA ASP A 75 -10.62 -5.85 8.47
C ASP A 75 -10.37 -5.98 6.97
N SER A 76 -9.47 -6.91 6.62
CA SER A 76 -9.22 -7.23 5.22
C SER A 76 -10.44 -7.94 4.62
N VAL A 77 -10.60 -7.76 3.31
CA VAL A 77 -11.71 -8.35 2.53
C VAL A 77 -11.17 -8.97 1.25
N GLY A 78 -12.00 -9.79 0.61
CA GLY A 78 -11.66 -10.35 -0.69
C GLY A 78 -11.61 -9.32 -1.80
N VAL A 79 -10.97 -9.67 -2.90
CA VAL A 79 -10.74 -8.76 -4.04
C VAL A 79 -12.06 -8.23 -4.61
N GLU A 80 -13.11 -9.03 -4.58
CA GLU A 80 -14.44 -8.67 -5.11
C GLU A 80 -15.08 -7.48 -4.39
N PHE A 81 -14.61 -7.15 -3.19
CA PHE A 81 -15.13 -6.02 -2.41
C PHE A 81 -14.29 -4.75 -2.50
N LEU A 82 -13.23 -4.78 -3.32
CA LEU A 82 -12.30 -3.67 -3.41
C LEU A 82 -12.70 -2.67 -4.49
N ASP A 83 -12.26 -1.43 -4.30
CA ASP A 83 -12.43 -0.34 -5.26
C ASP A 83 -11.08 0.30 -5.55
N VAL A 84 -10.99 1.03 -6.64
CA VAL A 84 -9.76 1.74 -7.02
C VAL A 84 -9.26 2.60 -5.86
N GLY A 85 -7.97 2.47 -5.56
CA GLY A 85 -7.34 3.21 -4.47
C GLY A 85 -7.26 2.46 -3.15
N ASP A 86 -7.98 1.35 -3.00
CA ASP A 86 -7.91 0.55 -1.76
C ASP A 86 -6.52 -0.10 -1.63
N PRO A 87 -5.94 -0.14 -0.41
CA PRO A 87 -4.71 -0.89 -0.17
C PRO A 87 -4.93 -2.38 -0.36
N VAL A 88 -3.93 -3.06 -0.90
CA VAL A 88 -3.99 -4.52 -1.13
C VAL A 88 -2.72 -5.20 -0.67
N LEU A 89 -2.85 -6.47 -0.28
CA LEU A 89 -1.74 -7.36 0.02
C LEU A 89 -1.46 -8.20 -1.21
N VAL A 90 -0.24 -8.14 -1.72
CA VAL A 90 0.15 -8.76 -2.98
C VAL A 90 1.29 -9.74 -2.74
N ASP A 91 1.19 -10.93 -3.33
CA ASP A 91 2.25 -11.93 -3.31
C ASP A 91 3.14 -11.73 -4.54
N ILE A 92 4.37 -11.26 -4.32
CA ILE A 92 5.31 -11.00 -5.40
C ILE A 92 6.42 -12.05 -5.36
N PRO A 93 6.65 -12.76 -6.47
CA PRO A 93 7.71 -13.76 -6.53
C PRO A 93 9.05 -13.19 -6.07
N VAL A 94 9.78 -13.96 -5.26
CA VAL A 94 11.10 -13.60 -4.70
C VAL A 94 11.03 -12.52 -3.61
N MET A 95 10.17 -11.53 -3.76
CA MET A 95 10.08 -10.40 -2.82
C MET A 95 9.14 -10.66 -1.64
N GLY A 96 8.23 -11.63 -1.78
CA GLY A 96 7.25 -11.93 -0.74
C GLY A 96 6.04 -11.01 -0.76
N ASN A 97 5.38 -10.86 0.38
CA ASN A 97 4.18 -10.06 0.47
C ASN A 97 4.51 -8.57 0.55
N MET A 98 3.82 -7.78 -0.25
CA MET A 98 3.98 -6.32 -0.27
C MET A 98 2.62 -5.65 -0.28
N ILE A 99 2.58 -4.40 0.13
CA ILE A 99 1.36 -3.58 0.07
C ILE A 99 1.36 -2.81 -1.25
N GLY A 100 0.24 -2.86 -1.94
CA GLY A 100 0.02 -2.10 -3.16
C GLY A 100 -1.29 -1.35 -3.09
N VAL A 101 -1.66 -0.76 -4.22
CA VAL A 101 -2.91 -0.01 -4.39
C VAL A 101 -3.72 -0.66 -5.50
N PHE A 102 -4.98 -0.95 -5.23
CA PHE A 102 -5.88 -1.57 -6.22
C PHE A 102 -6.19 -0.59 -7.36
N ASN A 103 -6.09 -1.06 -8.58
CA ASN A 103 -6.32 -0.25 -9.79
C ASN A 103 -7.43 -0.83 -10.68
N GLY A 104 -8.40 -1.50 -10.08
CA GLY A 104 -9.50 -2.14 -10.81
C GLY A 104 -9.21 -3.57 -11.23
N ASN A 105 -8.10 -3.82 -11.91
CA ASN A 105 -7.71 -5.17 -12.38
C ASN A 105 -6.32 -5.58 -11.91
N HIS A 106 -5.53 -4.63 -11.44
CA HIS A 106 -4.13 -4.81 -11.09
C HIS A 106 -3.86 -4.18 -9.75
N ALA A 107 -2.68 -4.46 -9.20
CA ALA A 107 -2.14 -3.74 -8.06
C ALA A 107 -0.97 -2.87 -8.52
N ILE A 108 -0.87 -1.66 -7.98
CA ILE A 108 0.25 -0.77 -8.22
C ILE A 108 1.19 -0.90 -7.02
N ILE A 109 2.44 -1.26 -7.28
CA ILE A 109 3.48 -1.40 -6.25
C ILE A 109 4.57 -0.36 -6.49
N LYS A 110 4.92 0.42 -5.47
CA LYS A 110 6.04 1.36 -5.55
C LYS A 110 7.34 0.62 -5.25
N LEU A 111 8.23 0.55 -6.24
CA LEU A 111 9.57 0.01 -6.11
C LEU A 111 10.60 1.14 -6.07
N LYS A 112 11.88 0.80 -5.92
CA LYS A 112 12.97 1.78 -5.74
C LYS A 112 12.98 2.91 -6.78
N LYS A 113 12.77 2.58 -8.04
CA LYS A 113 12.92 3.56 -9.13
C LYS A 113 11.62 3.87 -9.86
N ARG A 114 10.57 3.10 -9.62
CA ARG A 114 9.31 3.25 -10.37
C ARG A 114 8.16 2.54 -9.66
N ALA A 115 6.96 2.87 -10.07
CA ALA A 115 5.78 2.08 -9.74
C ALA A 115 5.56 1.05 -10.84
N VAL A 116 5.12 -0.15 -10.48
CA VAL A 116 4.84 -1.23 -11.45
C VAL A 116 3.43 -1.74 -11.25
N LEU A 117 2.85 -2.28 -12.32
CA LEU A 117 1.55 -2.94 -12.28
C LEU A 117 1.77 -4.43 -12.08
N ILE A 118 1.09 -4.99 -11.09
CA ILE A 118 1.13 -6.42 -10.78
C ILE A 118 -0.23 -7.02 -11.10
N GLU A 119 -0.22 -8.21 -11.71
CA GLU A 119 -1.44 -8.91 -12.10
C GLU A 119 -2.39 -9.11 -10.93
N GLY A 120 -3.70 -8.90 -11.17
CA GLY A 120 -4.71 -9.01 -10.14
C GLY A 120 -4.77 -10.36 -9.45
N GLN A 121 -4.41 -11.43 -10.15
CA GLN A 121 -4.39 -12.78 -9.58
C GLN A 121 -3.37 -12.95 -8.46
N ARG A 122 -2.41 -12.04 -8.32
CA ARG A 122 -1.43 -12.06 -7.23
C ARG A 122 -1.91 -11.30 -6.00
N ILE A 123 -3.07 -10.64 -6.09
CA ILE A 123 -3.68 -9.96 -4.94
C ILE A 123 -4.30 -11.01 -4.03
N LEU A 124 -3.84 -11.08 -2.79
CA LEU A 124 -4.35 -12.02 -1.80
C LEU A 124 -5.63 -11.51 -1.14
N LYS A 125 -5.65 -10.26 -0.78
CA LYS A 125 -6.77 -9.56 -0.14
C LYS A 125 -6.48 -8.07 -0.11
N GLY A 126 -7.41 -7.28 0.39
CA GLY A 126 -7.22 -5.86 0.55
C GLY A 126 -8.07 -5.27 1.65
N TRP A 127 -8.07 -3.95 1.77
CA TRP A 127 -8.83 -3.21 2.78
C TRP A 127 -9.69 -2.17 2.09
N HIS A 128 -11.00 -2.33 2.20
CA HIS A 128 -11.93 -1.39 1.56
C HIS A 128 -12.08 -0.13 2.43
N LEU A 129 -11.71 1.00 1.86
CA LEU A 129 -11.80 2.30 2.51
C LEU A 129 -13.12 2.95 2.09
N GLY A 130 -14.12 2.68 2.85
CA GLY A 130 -15.49 3.08 2.66
C GLY A 130 -15.83 4.29 1.87
#